data_4cb4899e6b386af8e8920e1c3f578efa
#
_entry.id   4cb4899e6b386af8e8920e1c3f578efa
#
_cell.length_a   1.000
_cell.length_b   1.000
_cell.length_c   1.000
_cell.angle_alpha   90.00
_cell.angle_beta   90.00
_cell.angle_gamma   90.00
#
_symmetry.space_group_name_H-M   'P 1'
#
loop_
_entity.id
_entity.type
_entity.pdbx_description
1 polymer ?
#
loop_
_entity_poly.entity_id
_entity_poly.type
_entity_poly.pdbx_seq_one_letter_code
_entity_poly.pdbx_strand_id
1 'polypeptide(L)'
;MHEQLHEGADGREIPFEFERKFFVANLPQAAREHGSQQIIVQAYVFAQGGYAIRVRLSFRGMGEIEFPKFAEAVDFLGAYERKILTQLLSRSETADSASVQATIAVKSPSVNGERYELEHEMDLDVAVQILQRSGNLVLKSRYSLWVSEDGWEFDVFAGQNEGLIVAECERLSPVVDLQIPDFAVTEVTADARFTNDSLAKEPWNQWDTQFRQELAARGPFFLDLRSA
;
A
#
# COMPACT_ATOMS: atom_id res chain seq x y z
N MET A 1 10.72 -15.83 -7.56
CA MET A 1 9.70 -16.75 -7.05
C MET A 1 8.55 -16.68 -8.04
N HIS A 2 8.12 -17.81 -8.62
CA HIS A 2 7.12 -17.81 -9.70
C HIS A 2 5.77 -17.40 -9.11
N GLU A 3 5.19 -16.30 -9.63
CA GLU A 3 3.76 -16.04 -9.51
C GLU A 3 3.01 -17.26 -10.06
N GLN A 4 2.30 -17.94 -9.19
CA GLN A 4 1.32 -18.94 -9.64
C GLN A 4 0.03 -18.17 -9.93
N LEU A 5 -0.20 -17.93 -11.20
CA LEU A 5 -1.38 -17.27 -11.72
C LEU A 5 -2.54 -18.28 -11.75
N HIS A 6 -3.73 -17.88 -11.31
CA HIS A 6 -4.92 -18.71 -11.45
C HIS A 6 -5.31 -18.80 -12.91
N GLU A 7 -5.25 -19.99 -13.49
CA GLU A 7 -5.79 -20.26 -14.82
C GLU A 7 -7.31 -20.40 -14.74
N GLY A 8 -8.04 -19.57 -15.44
CA GLY A 8 -9.47 -19.78 -15.69
C GLY A 8 -9.72 -21.02 -16.55
N ALA A 9 -10.96 -21.49 -16.61
CA ALA A 9 -11.36 -22.68 -17.37
C ALA A 9 -11.03 -22.59 -18.87
N ASP A 10 -10.65 -21.43 -19.38
CA ASP A 10 -10.22 -21.16 -20.76
C ASP A 10 -8.70 -20.91 -20.89
N GLY A 11 -7.91 -21.19 -19.84
CA GLY A 11 -6.46 -21.01 -19.83
C GLY A 11 -6.02 -19.54 -19.71
N ARG A 12 -6.95 -18.61 -19.42
CA ARG A 12 -6.60 -17.22 -19.12
C ARG A 12 -6.34 -17.04 -17.64
N GLU A 13 -5.28 -16.30 -17.32
CA GLU A 13 -5.01 -15.84 -15.98
C GLU A 13 -6.16 -14.96 -15.51
N ILE A 14 -6.76 -15.34 -14.38
CA ILE A 14 -7.77 -14.50 -13.72
C ILE A 14 -7.03 -13.64 -12.69
N PRO A 15 -6.87 -12.34 -12.94
CA PRO A 15 -6.14 -11.46 -12.04
C PRO A 15 -7.02 -11.04 -10.85
N PHE A 16 -7.28 -12.00 -9.94
CA PHE A 16 -7.96 -11.72 -8.67
C PHE A 16 -6.95 -11.69 -7.53
N GLU A 17 -7.04 -10.66 -6.73
CA GLU A 17 -6.36 -10.49 -5.45
C GLU A 17 -7.28 -10.85 -4.29
N PHE A 18 -6.76 -11.56 -3.30
CA PHE A 18 -7.43 -11.85 -2.03
C PHE A 18 -6.57 -11.28 -0.91
N GLU A 19 -6.97 -10.15 -0.34
CA GLU A 19 -6.19 -9.46 0.68
C GLU A 19 -7.00 -9.22 1.97
N ARG A 20 -6.31 -9.26 3.10
CA ARG A 20 -6.82 -8.77 4.39
C ARG A 20 -5.90 -7.68 4.91
N LYS A 21 -6.49 -6.61 5.43
CA LYS A 21 -5.77 -5.41 5.90
C LYS A 21 -5.97 -5.21 7.38
N PHE A 22 -4.91 -4.82 8.06
CA PHE A 22 -4.91 -4.62 9.51
C PHE A 22 -4.23 -3.30 9.86
N PHE A 23 -4.87 -2.54 10.75
CA PHE A 23 -4.21 -1.41 11.39
C PHE A 23 -3.16 -1.94 12.38
N VAL A 24 -1.97 -1.34 12.34
CA VAL A 24 -0.82 -1.71 13.17
C VAL A 24 -0.35 -0.48 13.94
N ALA A 25 -0.13 -0.61 15.25
CA ALA A 25 0.31 0.50 16.07
C ALA A 25 1.80 0.85 15.87
N ASN A 26 2.64 -0.17 15.69
CA ASN A 26 4.08 -0.01 15.50
C ASN A 26 4.58 -1.05 14.49
N LEU A 27 5.52 -0.66 13.63
CA LEU A 27 6.18 -1.61 12.73
C LEU A 27 6.90 -2.68 13.56
N PRO A 28 6.60 -3.99 13.35
CA PRO A 28 7.31 -5.06 14.05
C PRO A 28 8.82 -4.99 13.82
N GLN A 29 9.59 -5.22 14.88
CA GLN A 29 11.06 -5.19 14.79
C GLN A 29 11.58 -6.19 13.74
N ALA A 30 10.99 -7.38 13.66
CA ALA A 30 11.36 -8.37 12.67
C ALA A 30 11.15 -7.88 11.22
N ALA A 31 10.10 -7.09 10.95
CA ALA A 31 9.88 -6.51 9.62
C ALA A 31 10.95 -5.47 9.28
N ARG A 32 11.40 -4.68 10.25
CA ARG A 32 12.49 -3.71 10.08
C ARG A 32 13.86 -4.38 9.86
N GLU A 33 14.16 -5.43 10.62
CA GLU A 33 15.49 -6.07 10.62
C GLU A 33 15.67 -7.11 9.51
N HIS A 34 14.61 -7.82 9.13
CA HIS A 34 14.67 -8.98 8.24
C HIS A 34 13.77 -8.86 7.01
N GLY A 35 12.88 -7.87 6.99
CA GLY A 35 12.00 -7.64 5.84
C GLY A 35 12.76 -7.04 4.64
N SER A 36 12.31 -7.38 3.43
CA SER A 36 12.74 -6.65 2.24
C SER A 36 12.03 -5.29 2.20
N GLN A 37 12.78 -4.22 1.96
CA GLN A 37 12.25 -2.86 1.92
C GLN A 37 12.15 -2.34 0.50
N GLN A 38 11.05 -1.67 0.20
CA GLN A 38 10.91 -0.81 -0.97
C GLN A 38 10.19 0.50 -0.61
N ILE A 39 10.53 1.57 -1.33
CA ILE A 39 9.81 2.84 -1.22
C ILE A 39 8.85 2.93 -2.40
N ILE A 40 7.61 3.30 -2.12
CA ILE A 40 6.55 3.37 -3.11
C ILE A 40 6.03 4.80 -3.18
N VAL A 41 6.00 5.36 -4.40
CA VAL A 41 5.27 6.58 -4.74
C VAL A 41 4.22 6.20 -5.77
N GLN A 42 2.96 6.47 -5.49
CA GLN A 42 1.87 6.10 -6.38
C GLN A 42 0.82 7.19 -6.51
N ALA A 43 0.21 7.27 -7.68
CA ALA A 43 -0.87 8.21 -8.00
C ALA A 43 -2.10 7.48 -8.49
N TYR A 44 -3.26 8.07 -8.22
CA TYR A 44 -4.56 7.62 -8.73
C TYR A 44 -5.04 8.61 -9.79
N VAL A 45 -4.85 8.21 -11.06
CA VAL A 45 -5.28 9.01 -12.23
C VAL A 45 -6.79 8.91 -12.45
N PHE A 46 -7.38 7.85 -11.97
CA PHE A 46 -8.83 7.64 -11.85
C PHE A 46 -9.12 6.89 -10.56
N ALA A 47 -10.14 7.31 -9.80
CA ALA A 47 -10.67 6.56 -8.66
C ALA A 47 -12.11 7.01 -8.39
N GLN A 48 -13.08 6.14 -8.68
CA GLN A 48 -14.51 6.39 -8.49
C GLN A 48 -15.26 5.08 -8.30
N GLY A 49 -16.16 5.04 -7.30
CA GLY A 49 -17.01 3.88 -7.05
C GLY A 49 -16.26 2.60 -6.75
N GLY A 50 -15.07 2.69 -6.15
CA GLY A 50 -14.19 1.54 -5.87
C GLY A 50 -13.32 1.10 -7.06
N TYR A 51 -13.57 1.60 -8.28
CA TYR A 51 -12.68 1.40 -9.42
C TYR A 51 -11.53 2.39 -9.36
N ALA A 52 -10.32 1.95 -9.72
CA ALA A 52 -9.15 2.81 -9.74
C ALA A 52 -8.20 2.46 -10.89
N ILE A 53 -7.52 3.49 -11.41
CA ILE A 53 -6.33 3.35 -12.24
C ILE A 53 -5.18 4.00 -11.48
N ARG A 54 -4.17 3.18 -11.15
CA ARG A 54 -3.00 3.57 -10.36
C ARG A 54 -1.75 3.55 -11.22
N VAL A 55 -0.91 4.56 -11.08
CA VAL A 55 0.49 4.53 -11.56
C VAL A 55 1.39 4.50 -10.32
N ARG A 56 2.40 3.61 -10.32
CA ARG A 56 3.30 3.38 -9.18
C ARG A 56 4.75 3.38 -9.64
N LEU A 57 5.61 4.00 -8.83
CA LEU A 57 7.06 3.76 -8.84
C LEU A 57 7.45 3.05 -7.56
N SER A 58 8.21 1.97 -7.72
CA SER A 58 8.80 1.19 -6.61
C SER A 58 10.30 1.29 -6.68
N PHE A 59 10.93 1.79 -5.61
CA PHE A 59 12.36 1.96 -5.45
C PHE A 59 12.89 0.88 -4.51
N ARG A 60 13.83 0.06 -4.96
CA ARG A 60 14.51 -0.97 -4.17
C ARG A 60 16.01 -0.68 -4.08
N GLY A 61 16.70 -1.24 -3.08
CA GLY A 61 18.13 -1.08 -2.91
C GLY A 61 18.57 0.33 -2.52
N MET A 62 17.64 1.15 -2.04
CA MET A 62 17.89 2.56 -1.70
C MET A 62 18.56 2.75 -0.33
N GLY A 63 18.68 1.68 0.48
CA GLY A 63 19.04 1.77 1.89
C GLY A 63 17.94 2.45 2.72
N GLU A 64 18.21 2.65 4.00
CA GLU A 64 17.28 3.33 4.89
C GLU A 64 17.14 4.81 4.49
N ILE A 65 15.91 5.25 4.34
CA ILE A 65 15.57 6.65 4.01
C ILE A 65 14.63 7.16 5.08
N GLU A 66 15.06 8.20 5.78
CA GLU A 66 14.19 8.99 6.64
C GLU A 66 13.52 10.08 5.80
N PHE A 67 12.20 10.07 5.82
CA PHE A 67 11.43 11.13 5.19
C PHE A 67 11.38 12.36 6.11
N PRO A 68 11.57 13.58 5.56
CA PRO A 68 11.35 14.79 6.33
C PRO A 68 9.92 14.82 6.90
N LYS A 69 9.76 15.39 8.09
CA LYS A 69 8.42 15.56 8.65
C LYS A 69 7.56 16.41 7.73
N PHE A 70 6.32 15.98 7.55
CA PHE A 70 5.32 16.74 6.85
C PHE A 70 4.99 18.04 7.62
N ALA A 71 4.96 19.18 6.92
CA ALA A 71 4.60 20.46 7.50
C ALA A 71 3.41 21.03 6.71
N GLU A 72 2.26 21.11 7.35
CA GLU A 72 0.98 21.53 6.74
C GLU A 72 1.03 22.92 6.06
N ALA A 73 1.92 23.80 6.53
CA ALA A 73 1.96 25.21 6.06
C ALA A 73 2.44 25.41 4.62
N VAL A 74 2.86 24.37 3.89
CA VAL A 74 3.53 24.48 2.58
C VAL A 74 2.87 23.61 1.51
N ASP A 75 1.77 22.91 1.81
CA ASP A 75 1.32 21.86 0.92
C ASP A 75 0.10 22.23 0.05
N PHE A 76 0.40 22.39 -1.24
CA PHE A 76 -0.56 22.12 -2.30
C PHE A 76 -0.59 20.62 -2.52
N LEU A 77 -1.77 20.02 -2.66
CA LEU A 77 -2.00 18.57 -2.85
C LEU A 77 -0.85 17.87 -3.60
N GLY A 78 -0.16 16.96 -2.90
CA GLY A 78 0.94 16.17 -3.43
C GLY A 78 2.28 16.91 -3.61
N ALA A 79 2.46 18.14 -3.13
CA ALA A 79 3.74 18.85 -3.28
C ALA A 79 4.87 18.18 -2.49
N TYR A 80 4.58 17.68 -1.31
CA TYR A 80 5.53 16.94 -0.48
C TYR A 80 5.98 15.66 -1.19
N GLU A 81 5.04 14.84 -1.65
CA GLU A 81 5.31 13.57 -2.33
C GLU A 81 6.09 13.78 -3.63
N ARG A 82 5.77 14.83 -4.42
CA ARG A 82 6.54 15.17 -5.63
C ARG A 82 7.96 15.61 -5.33
N LYS A 83 8.19 16.34 -4.24
CA LYS A 83 9.52 16.71 -3.79
C LYS A 83 10.35 15.47 -3.42
N ILE A 84 9.74 14.57 -2.64
CA ILE A 84 10.40 13.31 -2.25
C ILE A 84 10.65 12.44 -3.49
N LEU A 85 9.70 12.33 -4.42
CA LEU A 85 9.88 11.61 -5.69
C LEU A 85 11.11 12.10 -6.44
N THR A 86 11.29 13.42 -6.58
CA THR A 86 12.45 14.00 -7.23
C THR A 86 13.77 13.61 -6.55
N GLN A 87 13.79 13.62 -5.22
CA GLN A 87 14.97 13.18 -4.44
C GLN A 87 15.26 11.68 -4.61
N LEU A 88 14.22 10.83 -4.63
CA LEU A 88 14.35 9.39 -4.83
C LEU A 88 14.91 9.07 -6.22
N LEU A 89 14.44 9.74 -7.27
CA LEU A 89 14.94 9.58 -8.63
C LEU A 89 16.42 9.94 -8.71
N SER A 90 16.81 11.12 -8.23
CA SER A 90 18.23 11.54 -8.22
C SER A 90 19.13 10.58 -7.42
N ARG A 91 18.64 10.05 -6.30
CA ARG A 91 19.41 9.08 -5.49
C ARG A 91 19.52 7.73 -6.19
N SER A 92 18.47 7.27 -6.88
CA SER A 92 18.51 6.00 -7.61
C SER A 92 19.52 5.98 -8.76
N GLU A 93 19.80 7.13 -9.39
CA GLU A 93 20.82 7.27 -10.45
C GLU A 93 22.25 7.08 -9.93
N THR A 94 22.48 7.29 -8.63
CA THR A 94 23.82 7.28 -8.02
C THR A 94 24.07 6.06 -7.13
N ALA A 95 23.06 5.28 -6.80
CA ALA A 95 23.19 4.12 -5.93
C ALA A 95 23.32 2.83 -6.75
N ASP A 96 24.47 2.17 -6.66
CA ASP A 96 24.81 0.98 -7.47
C ASP A 96 23.82 -0.19 -7.33
N SER A 97 23.15 -0.30 -6.18
CA SER A 97 22.15 -1.36 -5.89
C SER A 97 20.70 -0.93 -6.14
N ALA A 98 20.47 0.32 -6.51
CA ALA A 98 19.13 0.84 -6.69
C ALA A 98 18.48 0.29 -7.96
N SER A 99 17.19 -0.05 -7.87
CA SER A 99 16.35 -0.33 -9.02
C SER A 99 15.03 0.41 -8.88
N VAL A 100 14.51 0.88 -10.00
CA VAL A 100 13.22 1.57 -10.08
C VAL A 100 12.33 0.81 -11.04
N GLN A 101 11.15 0.42 -10.59
CA GLN A 101 10.13 -0.23 -11.41
C GLN A 101 8.91 0.66 -11.51
N ALA A 102 8.38 0.81 -12.72
CA ALA A 102 7.17 1.57 -12.99
C ALA A 102 6.04 0.62 -13.40
N THR A 103 4.87 0.74 -12.77
CA THR A 103 3.69 -0.07 -13.10
C THR A 103 2.43 0.77 -13.21
N ILE A 104 1.49 0.28 -14.03
CA ILE A 104 0.11 0.75 -14.11
C ILE A 104 -0.82 -0.38 -13.71
N ALA A 105 -1.81 -0.09 -12.86
CA ALA A 105 -2.79 -1.08 -12.44
C ALA A 105 -4.23 -0.57 -12.64
N VAL A 106 -5.11 -1.50 -13.00
CA VAL A 106 -6.57 -1.30 -13.03
C VAL A 106 -7.19 -2.18 -11.95
N LYS A 107 -8.00 -1.56 -11.07
CA LYS A 107 -8.61 -2.24 -9.93
C LYS A 107 -10.12 -2.10 -9.96
N SER A 108 -10.83 -3.18 -9.59
CA SER A 108 -12.28 -3.14 -9.30
C SER A 108 -12.56 -2.83 -7.83
N PRO A 109 -13.84 -2.58 -7.45
CA PRO A 109 -14.23 -2.57 -6.06
C PRO A 109 -13.84 -3.88 -5.37
N SER A 110 -13.41 -3.78 -4.11
CA SER A 110 -13.15 -4.95 -3.26
C SER A 110 -14.43 -5.39 -2.55
N VAL A 111 -14.70 -6.70 -2.51
CA VAL A 111 -15.78 -7.32 -1.73
C VAL A 111 -15.17 -8.38 -0.83
N ASN A 112 -15.21 -8.17 0.48
CA ASN A 112 -14.61 -9.07 1.49
C ASN A 112 -13.11 -9.36 1.26
N GLY A 113 -12.37 -8.39 0.73
CA GLY A 113 -10.95 -8.54 0.42
C GLY A 113 -10.66 -9.14 -0.95
N GLU A 114 -11.67 -9.49 -1.75
CA GLU A 114 -11.53 -10.00 -3.11
C GLU A 114 -11.77 -8.88 -4.13
N ARG A 115 -10.87 -8.72 -5.11
CA ARG A 115 -11.04 -7.79 -6.23
C ARG A 115 -10.28 -8.23 -7.46
N TYR A 116 -10.75 -7.76 -8.60
CA TYR A 116 -9.99 -7.81 -9.84
C TYR A 116 -8.86 -6.77 -9.78
N GLU A 117 -7.63 -7.19 -10.03
CA GLU A 117 -6.49 -6.31 -10.24
C GLU A 117 -5.65 -6.79 -11.43
N LEU A 118 -5.47 -5.91 -12.41
CA LEU A 118 -4.57 -6.11 -13.53
C LEU A 118 -3.43 -5.11 -13.40
N GLU A 119 -2.19 -5.58 -13.23
CA GLU A 119 -1.00 -4.74 -13.16
C GLU A 119 -0.03 -5.08 -14.28
N HIS A 120 0.52 -4.06 -14.93
CA HIS A 120 1.54 -4.18 -15.98
C HIS A 120 2.68 -3.20 -15.78
N GLU A 121 3.85 -3.58 -16.24
CA GLU A 121 4.97 -2.64 -16.34
C GLU A 121 4.66 -1.54 -17.35
N MET A 122 5.21 -0.36 -17.10
CA MET A 122 5.10 0.78 -17.99
C MET A 122 6.43 1.51 -18.09
N ASP A 123 6.53 2.39 -19.11
CA ASP A 123 7.71 3.22 -19.29
C ASP A 123 7.93 4.14 -18.09
N LEU A 124 9.19 4.17 -17.61
CA LEU A 124 9.58 4.92 -16.42
C LEU A 124 9.37 6.43 -16.58
N ASP A 125 9.78 7.00 -17.73
CA ASP A 125 9.68 8.43 -17.96
C ASP A 125 8.22 8.87 -18.02
N VAL A 126 7.36 8.06 -18.64
CA VAL A 126 5.92 8.29 -18.67
C VAL A 126 5.32 8.25 -17.27
N ALA A 127 5.68 7.26 -16.45
CA ALA A 127 5.22 7.15 -15.07
C ALA A 127 5.63 8.36 -14.23
N VAL A 128 6.90 8.79 -14.33
CA VAL A 128 7.42 9.99 -13.66
C VAL A 128 6.62 11.23 -14.06
N GLN A 129 6.34 11.42 -15.36
CA GLN A 129 5.57 12.57 -15.84
C GLN A 129 4.13 12.58 -15.30
N ILE A 130 3.49 11.41 -15.16
CA ILE A 130 2.16 11.29 -14.57
C ILE A 130 2.21 11.63 -13.08
N LEU A 131 3.13 11.02 -12.32
CA LEU A 131 3.25 11.24 -10.87
C LEU A 131 3.56 12.71 -10.55
N GLN A 132 4.45 13.36 -11.28
CA GLN A 132 4.78 14.77 -11.08
C GLN A 132 3.62 15.75 -11.35
N ARG A 133 2.59 15.32 -12.10
CA ARG A 133 1.40 16.11 -12.42
C ARG A 133 0.16 15.75 -11.61
N SER A 134 0.25 14.65 -10.84
CA SER A 134 -0.87 14.19 -10.02
C SER A 134 -0.96 14.96 -8.70
N GLY A 135 -2.19 15.21 -8.24
CA GLY A 135 -2.47 15.75 -6.91
C GLY A 135 -2.79 14.67 -5.86
N ASN A 136 -3.25 13.49 -6.31
CA ASN A 136 -3.67 12.38 -5.45
C ASN A 136 -2.54 11.36 -5.34
N LEU A 137 -1.57 11.66 -4.48
CA LEU A 137 -0.36 10.87 -4.28
C LEU A 137 -0.35 10.17 -2.93
N VAL A 138 0.26 8.99 -2.89
CA VAL A 138 0.60 8.28 -1.66
C VAL A 138 2.09 7.95 -1.69
N LEU A 139 2.78 8.22 -0.59
CA LEU A 139 4.16 7.85 -0.34
C LEU A 139 4.21 6.91 0.86
N LYS A 140 4.91 5.79 0.73
CA LYS A 140 5.08 4.80 1.80
C LYS A 140 6.38 4.01 1.66
N SER A 141 6.89 3.53 2.80
CA SER A 141 7.88 2.46 2.84
C SER A 141 7.16 1.15 3.08
N ARG A 142 7.36 0.17 2.21
CA ARG A 142 6.80 -1.18 2.34
C ARG A 142 7.88 -2.14 2.79
N TYR A 143 7.59 -2.90 3.84
CA TYR A 143 8.44 -3.98 4.35
C TYR A 143 7.72 -5.30 4.15
N SER A 144 8.32 -6.23 3.41
CA SER A 144 7.74 -7.56 3.17
C SER A 144 8.46 -8.59 4.01
N LEU A 145 7.72 -9.36 4.81
CA LEU A 145 8.23 -10.38 5.73
C LEU A 145 7.32 -11.61 5.73
N TRP A 146 7.91 -12.81 5.77
CA TRP A 146 7.17 -14.04 6.04
C TRP A 146 7.00 -14.24 7.55
N VAL A 147 5.77 -14.41 7.98
CA VAL A 147 5.42 -14.78 9.36
C VAL A 147 4.65 -16.08 9.31
N SER A 148 5.24 -17.15 9.83
CA SER A 148 4.74 -18.53 9.67
C SER A 148 4.62 -18.92 8.18
N GLU A 149 3.42 -19.19 7.70
CA GLU A 149 3.14 -19.60 6.32
C GLU A 149 2.65 -18.44 5.43
N ASP A 150 2.50 -17.23 5.99
CA ASP A 150 1.94 -16.08 5.31
C ASP A 150 2.97 -15.01 5.00
N GLY A 151 2.89 -14.47 3.79
CA GLY A 151 3.59 -13.25 3.40
C GLY A 151 2.83 -12.02 3.89
N TRP A 152 3.54 -11.15 4.61
CA TRP A 152 2.99 -9.91 5.14
C TRP A 152 3.71 -8.72 4.54
N GLU A 153 2.94 -7.73 4.15
CA GLU A 153 3.43 -6.45 3.70
C GLU A 153 3.02 -5.36 4.70
N PHE A 154 4.02 -4.66 5.24
CA PHE A 154 3.80 -3.55 6.18
C PHE A 154 4.03 -2.25 5.46
N ASP A 155 2.97 -1.51 5.21
CA ASP A 155 2.99 -0.18 4.63
C ASP A 155 3.11 0.88 5.73
N VAL A 156 4.27 1.51 5.82
CA VAL A 156 4.54 2.66 6.70
C VAL A 156 4.40 3.92 5.88
N PHE A 157 3.33 4.64 6.10
CA PHE A 157 2.98 5.82 5.31
C PHE A 157 3.77 7.05 5.72
N ALA A 158 3.99 7.96 4.77
CA ALA A 158 4.65 9.25 4.96
C ALA A 158 3.79 10.40 4.43
N GLY A 159 4.27 11.64 4.58
CA GLY A 159 3.54 12.83 4.15
C GLY A 159 2.29 13.06 4.98
N GLN A 160 1.18 13.38 4.32
CA GLN A 160 -0.10 13.59 4.98
C GLN A 160 -0.67 12.33 5.66
N ASN A 161 -0.16 11.16 5.29
CA ASN A 161 -0.53 9.88 5.90
C ASN A 161 0.49 9.43 6.98
N GLU A 162 1.43 10.29 7.41
CA GLU A 162 2.42 9.97 8.44
C GLU A 162 1.76 9.48 9.74
N GLY A 163 2.33 8.41 10.32
CA GLY A 163 1.80 7.79 11.53
C GLY A 163 0.78 6.67 11.29
N LEU A 164 0.37 6.45 10.03
CA LEU A 164 -0.40 5.26 9.66
C LEU A 164 0.55 4.11 9.31
N ILE A 165 0.25 2.92 9.85
CA ILE A 165 0.83 1.66 9.43
C ILE A 165 -0.30 0.67 9.16
N VAL A 166 -0.27 0.08 7.98
CA VAL A 166 -1.20 -0.98 7.57
C VAL A 166 -0.40 -2.24 7.25
N ALA A 167 -0.80 -3.37 7.80
CA ALA A 167 -0.29 -4.68 7.39
C ALA A 167 -1.30 -5.32 6.43
N GLU A 168 -0.80 -5.87 5.33
CA GLU A 168 -1.58 -6.58 4.32
C GLU A 168 -1.09 -8.04 4.27
N CYS A 169 -2.04 -8.98 4.27
CA CYS A 169 -1.78 -10.38 3.95
C CYS A 169 -2.54 -10.69 2.66
N GLU A 170 -1.80 -11.03 1.61
CA GLU A 170 -2.33 -11.36 0.30
C GLU A 170 -2.08 -12.82 -0.03
N ARG A 171 -3.07 -13.51 -0.59
CA ARG A 171 -2.99 -14.89 -1.06
C ARG A 171 -3.61 -15.02 -2.45
N LEU A 172 -3.32 -16.13 -3.12
CA LEU A 172 -3.92 -16.52 -4.40
C LEU A 172 -5.33 -17.13 -4.26
N SER A 173 -5.83 -17.24 -3.04
CA SER A 173 -7.16 -17.78 -2.72
C SER A 173 -7.74 -17.03 -1.52
N PRO A 174 -9.05 -17.13 -1.25
CA PRO A 174 -9.68 -16.45 -0.12
C PRO A 174 -8.93 -16.68 1.20
N VAL A 175 -8.63 -15.58 1.91
CA VAL A 175 -7.84 -15.58 3.16
C VAL A 175 -8.77 -15.87 4.35
N VAL A 176 -9.33 -17.09 4.40
CA VAL A 176 -10.38 -17.48 5.35
C VAL A 176 -9.86 -18.05 6.66
N ASP A 177 -8.66 -18.64 6.66
CA ASP A 177 -8.06 -19.37 7.78
C ASP A 177 -6.85 -18.65 8.39
N LEU A 178 -6.71 -17.34 8.14
CA LEU A 178 -5.60 -16.53 8.63
C LEU A 178 -5.51 -16.56 10.15
N GLN A 179 -4.35 -16.94 10.66
CA GLN A 179 -4.03 -16.73 12.07
C GLN A 179 -3.67 -15.26 12.27
N ILE A 180 -4.47 -14.54 13.05
CA ILE A 180 -4.26 -13.11 13.29
C ILE A 180 -3.05 -12.92 14.18
N PRO A 181 -1.96 -12.26 13.71
CA PRO A 181 -0.76 -12.06 14.51
C PRO A 181 -0.94 -10.97 15.57
N ASP A 182 -0.10 -11.00 16.61
CA ASP A 182 -0.16 -10.06 17.73
C ASP A 182 0.09 -8.59 17.34
N PHE A 183 0.71 -8.32 16.20
CA PHE A 183 0.91 -6.96 15.73
C PHE A 183 -0.37 -6.32 15.15
N ALA A 184 -1.37 -7.12 14.79
CA ALA A 184 -2.64 -6.65 14.24
C ALA A 184 -3.51 -6.09 15.38
N VAL A 185 -3.74 -4.78 15.39
CA VAL A 185 -4.58 -4.12 16.39
C VAL A 185 -6.05 -4.32 16.09
N THR A 186 -6.47 -4.13 14.85
CA THR A 186 -7.83 -4.36 14.35
C THR A 186 -7.81 -4.54 12.84
N GLU A 187 -8.75 -5.30 12.33
CA GLU A 187 -8.92 -5.48 10.90
C GLU A 187 -9.64 -4.28 10.27
N VAL A 188 -9.17 -3.85 9.13
CA VAL A 188 -9.67 -2.69 8.36
C VAL A 188 -9.98 -3.04 6.90
N THR A 189 -10.05 -4.33 6.57
CA THR A 189 -10.33 -4.83 5.21
C THR A 189 -11.58 -4.20 4.59
N ALA A 190 -12.65 -4.10 5.38
CA ALA A 190 -13.94 -3.56 4.93
C ALA A 190 -14.08 -2.03 5.11
N ASP A 191 -13.08 -1.37 5.69
CA ASP A 191 -13.11 0.09 5.88
C ASP A 191 -12.49 0.80 4.69
N ALA A 192 -13.32 1.38 3.84
CA ALA A 192 -12.90 2.05 2.62
C ALA A 192 -11.91 3.21 2.86
N ARG A 193 -11.85 3.80 4.07
CA ARG A 193 -10.90 4.86 4.41
C ARG A 193 -9.44 4.40 4.30
N PHE A 194 -9.17 3.10 4.50
CA PHE A 194 -7.84 2.50 4.44
C PHE A 194 -7.41 2.04 3.05
N THR A 195 -8.23 2.28 2.02
CA THR A 195 -7.77 2.06 0.65
C THR A 195 -6.79 3.16 0.24
N ASN A 196 -5.75 2.79 -0.52
CA ASN A 196 -4.74 3.77 -0.92
C ASN A 196 -5.31 4.93 -1.76
N ASP A 197 -6.39 4.71 -2.53
CA ASP A 197 -7.05 5.78 -3.30
C ASP A 197 -7.87 6.72 -2.40
N SER A 198 -8.44 6.23 -1.31
CA SER A 198 -9.06 7.06 -0.28
C SER A 198 -8.03 7.87 0.48
N LEU A 199 -6.92 7.25 0.90
CA LEU A 199 -5.80 7.92 1.57
C LEU A 199 -5.13 9.00 0.71
N ALA A 200 -5.18 8.86 -0.62
CA ALA A 200 -4.69 9.89 -1.55
C ALA A 200 -5.61 11.13 -1.61
N LYS A 201 -6.90 10.99 -1.30
CA LYS A 201 -7.92 12.06 -1.36
C LYS A 201 -8.22 12.66 0.01
N GLU A 202 -8.36 11.80 1.00
CA GLU A 202 -8.68 12.12 2.39
C GLU A 202 -7.60 11.49 3.28
N PRO A 203 -6.44 12.16 3.44
CA PRO A 203 -5.30 11.57 4.12
C PRO A 203 -5.53 11.38 5.62
N TRP A 204 -4.77 10.46 6.19
CA TRP A 204 -4.84 10.00 7.58
C TRP A 204 -4.85 11.12 8.61
N ASN A 205 -4.05 12.17 8.42
CA ASN A 205 -3.97 13.30 9.35
C ASN A 205 -5.30 14.05 9.53
N GLN A 206 -6.29 13.85 8.64
CA GLN A 206 -7.60 14.49 8.75
C GLN A 206 -8.57 13.71 9.62
N TRP A 207 -8.36 12.42 9.86
CA TRP A 207 -9.31 11.55 10.55
C TRP A 207 -8.67 10.54 11.53
N ASP A 208 -7.36 10.59 11.75
CA ASP A 208 -6.65 9.68 12.67
C ASP A 208 -7.21 9.72 14.10
N THR A 209 -7.47 10.91 14.61
CA THR A 209 -8.04 11.12 15.95
C THR A 209 -9.44 10.52 16.06
N GLN A 210 -10.27 10.71 15.04
CA GLN A 210 -11.60 10.10 14.98
C GLN A 210 -11.51 8.58 14.98
N PHE A 211 -10.68 7.99 14.12
CA PHE A 211 -10.48 6.54 14.06
C PHE A 211 -10.02 5.95 15.40
N ARG A 212 -9.06 6.61 16.06
CA ARG A 212 -8.58 6.15 17.39
C ARG A 212 -9.67 6.20 18.44
N GLN A 213 -10.55 7.20 18.41
CA GLN A 213 -11.72 7.28 19.29
C GLN A 213 -12.74 6.18 18.96
N GLU A 214 -13.04 5.92 17.68
CA GLU A 214 -13.91 4.83 17.25
C GLU A 214 -13.38 3.48 17.72
N LEU A 215 -12.08 3.22 17.54
CA LEU A 215 -11.42 2.00 17.96
C LEU A 215 -11.45 1.83 19.50
N ALA A 216 -11.20 2.89 20.26
CA ALA A 216 -11.27 2.85 21.72
C ALA A 216 -12.69 2.57 22.24
N ALA A 217 -13.72 3.07 21.55
CA ALA A 217 -15.11 2.89 21.93
C ALA A 217 -15.66 1.49 21.56
N ARG A 218 -15.26 0.93 20.42
CA ARG A 218 -15.77 -0.35 19.90
C ARG A 218 -14.92 -1.55 20.26
N GLY A 219 -13.61 -1.33 20.53
CA GLY A 219 -12.61 -2.37 20.63
C GLY A 219 -12.16 -2.91 19.27
N PRO A 220 -11.18 -3.84 19.27
CA PRO A 220 -10.71 -4.53 18.07
C PRO A 220 -11.82 -5.32 17.39
N PHE A 221 -11.77 -5.36 16.07
CA PHE A 221 -12.67 -6.16 15.23
C PHE A 221 -11.85 -6.99 14.25
N PHE A 222 -12.25 -8.22 14.00
CA PHE A 222 -11.66 -9.11 13.00
C PHE A 222 -12.78 -9.86 12.28
N LEU A 223 -12.70 -9.96 10.94
CA LEU A 223 -13.66 -10.69 10.13
C LEU A 223 -13.59 -12.19 10.45
N ASP A 224 -14.72 -12.80 10.71
CA ASP A 224 -14.86 -14.26 10.76
C ASP A 224 -15.34 -14.77 9.40
N LEU A 225 -14.38 -15.18 8.56
CA LEU A 225 -14.65 -15.71 7.23
C LEU A 225 -14.82 -17.24 7.21
N ARG A 226 -14.70 -17.93 8.35
CA ARG A 226 -14.89 -19.40 8.45
C ARG A 226 -16.33 -19.82 8.44
N SER A 227 -17.24 -18.90 8.75
CA SER A 227 -18.68 -19.11 8.88
C SER A 227 -19.50 -18.54 7.73
N ALA A 228 -18.84 -18.09 6.65
CA ALA A 228 -19.50 -17.50 5.48
C ALA A 228 -19.74 -18.52 4.35
#